data_37dada76e2451fc66fbf2a2e873bdddb
#
_entry.id   37dada76e2451fc66fbf2a2e873bdddb
#
_cell.length_a   1.000
_cell.length_b   1.000
_cell.length_c   1.000
_cell.angle_alpha   90.00
_cell.angle_beta   90.00
_cell.angle_gamma   90.00
#
_symmetry.space_group_name_H-M   'P 1'
#
loop_
_entity.id
_entity.type
_entity.pdbx_description
1 polymer ?
#
loop_
_entity_poly.entity_id
_entity_poly.type
_entity_poly.pdbx_seq_one_letter_code
_entity_poly.pdbx_strand_id
1 'polypeptide(L)'
;GKNAIDVLVAIQQMLQNLHMDPAEVCSAKLTKMVADGGSINIIPGKATFSMDVRAQKNEVVRELQQRIEKGFNHLSQMFDVDIRWDWLDSTPGAEVSEEAAKIAELSIIEACGMDYLAPAVVTPGSDDFHFYTTKQPDLKATMIGIGADLAPGLHHPKMAFNKEALQIGVDV
;
A
#
# COMPACT_ATOMS: atom_id res chain seq x y z
N GLY A 1 23.30 -13.44 -26.61
CA GLY A 1 23.22 -12.32 -25.64
C GLY A 1 22.09 -12.51 -24.65
N LYS A 2 22.19 -11.89 -23.51
CA LYS A 2 21.13 -11.93 -22.47
C LYS A 2 20.06 -10.91 -22.82
N ASN A 3 18.80 -11.34 -22.89
CA ASN A 3 17.67 -10.48 -23.22
C ASN A 3 17.04 -9.95 -21.93
N ALA A 4 17.09 -8.65 -21.70
CA ALA A 4 16.54 -8.04 -20.50
C ALA A 4 14.99 -8.17 -20.42
N ILE A 5 14.30 -8.38 -21.54
CA ILE A 5 12.85 -8.65 -21.56
C ILE A 5 12.55 -9.98 -20.88
N ASP A 6 13.35 -11.03 -21.11
CA ASP A 6 13.13 -12.35 -20.51
C ASP A 6 13.22 -12.28 -18.97
N VAL A 7 14.13 -11.44 -18.49
CA VAL A 7 14.27 -11.18 -17.03
C VAL A 7 13.04 -10.46 -16.48
N LEU A 8 12.50 -9.44 -17.18
CA LEU A 8 11.28 -8.75 -16.75
C LEU A 8 10.08 -9.70 -16.71
N VAL A 9 9.95 -10.59 -17.70
CA VAL A 9 8.89 -11.60 -17.72
C VAL A 9 9.03 -12.57 -16.54
N ALA A 10 10.26 -13.00 -16.24
CA ALA A 10 10.53 -13.86 -15.08
C ALA A 10 10.21 -13.16 -13.76
N ILE A 11 10.53 -11.88 -13.61
CA ILE A 11 10.14 -11.07 -12.44
C ILE A 11 8.61 -11.02 -12.31
N GLN A 12 7.89 -10.75 -13.39
CA GLN A 12 6.43 -10.72 -13.38
C GLN A 12 5.83 -12.07 -12.95
N GLN A 13 6.34 -13.17 -13.48
CA GLN A 13 5.88 -14.50 -13.11
C GLN A 13 6.23 -14.87 -11.67
N MET A 14 7.42 -14.49 -11.21
CA MET A 14 7.82 -14.66 -9.81
C MET A 14 6.82 -13.96 -8.88
N LEU A 15 6.47 -12.69 -9.16
CA LEU A 15 5.52 -11.93 -8.34
C LEU A 15 4.13 -12.55 -8.31
N GLN A 16 3.65 -13.08 -9.44
CA GLN A 16 2.35 -13.77 -9.52
C GLN A 16 2.31 -15.08 -8.74
N ASN A 17 3.46 -15.72 -8.54
CA ASN A 17 3.59 -16.98 -7.83
C ASN A 17 4.14 -16.84 -6.41
N LEU A 18 4.22 -15.63 -5.88
CA LEU A 18 4.54 -15.42 -4.48
C LEU A 18 3.42 -15.96 -3.59
N HIS A 19 3.76 -16.91 -2.73
CA HIS A 19 2.83 -17.44 -1.74
C HIS A 19 2.98 -16.69 -0.42
N MET A 20 1.94 -15.99 -0.04
CA MET A 20 1.76 -15.38 1.28
C MET A 20 0.66 -16.14 2.03
N ASP A 21 0.52 -15.89 3.32
CA ASP A 21 -0.60 -16.42 4.08
C ASP A 21 -1.91 -15.92 3.43
N PRO A 22 -2.83 -16.83 3.03
CA PRO A 22 -4.08 -16.43 2.38
C PRO A 22 -5.02 -15.62 3.30
N ALA A 23 -4.80 -15.63 4.62
CA ALA A 23 -5.53 -14.79 5.56
C ALA A 23 -5.05 -13.32 5.54
N GLU A 24 -3.87 -13.05 4.98
CA GLU A 24 -3.28 -11.71 4.95
C GLU A 24 -3.59 -11.00 3.62
N VAL A 25 -4.16 -9.81 3.71
CA VAL A 25 -4.44 -8.99 2.54
C VAL A 25 -3.16 -8.27 2.12
N CYS A 26 -2.60 -8.71 0.99
CA CYS A 26 -1.40 -8.10 0.42
C CYS A 26 -1.39 -8.20 -1.10
N SER A 27 -0.55 -7.39 -1.73
CA SER A 27 -0.32 -7.44 -3.18
C SER A 27 1.07 -6.94 -3.57
N ALA A 28 1.62 -7.51 -4.63
CA ALA A 28 2.82 -7.03 -5.30
C ALA A 28 2.58 -7.07 -6.81
N LYS A 29 2.71 -5.92 -7.46
CA LYS A 29 2.41 -5.79 -8.89
C LYS A 29 3.46 -4.95 -9.59
N LEU A 30 3.94 -5.39 -10.76
CA LEU A 30 4.66 -4.51 -11.65
C LEU A 30 3.70 -3.45 -12.22
N THR A 31 4.11 -2.20 -12.12
CA THR A 31 3.34 -1.05 -12.59
C THR A 31 4.00 -0.38 -13.79
N LYS A 32 5.27 -0.69 -14.04
CA LYS A 32 6.02 -0.21 -15.20
C LYS A 32 7.07 -1.22 -15.62
N MET A 33 7.22 -1.42 -16.92
CA MET A 33 8.30 -2.20 -17.53
C MET A 33 8.77 -1.46 -18.78
N VAL A 34 10.06 -1.24 -18.90
CA VAL A 34 10.66 -0.57 -20.06
C VAL A 34 11.93 -1.32 -20.47
N ALA A 35 11.94 -1.79 -21.72
CA ALA A 35 13.11 -2.40 -22.35
C ALA A 35 13.09 -2.09 -23.86
N ASP A 36 14.17 -1.56 -24.38
CA ASP A 36 14.28 -1.22 -25.79
C ASP A 36 15.73 -1.47 -26.28
N GLY A 37 15.87 -2.20 -27.35
CA GLY A 37 17.14 -2.43 -28.03
C GLY A 37 17.49 -1.36 -29.09
N GLY A 38 16.60 -0.38 -29.29
CA GLY A 38 16.77 0.67 -30.31
C GLY A 38 16.42 0.25 -31.73
N SER A 39 16.28 -1.05 -32.00
CA SER A 39 15.87 -1.60 -33.31
C SER A 39 15.19 -2.96 -33.12
N ILE A 40 14.27 -3.31 -34.03
CA ILE A 40 13.44 -4.52 -33.93
C ILE A 40 14.26 -5.84 -33.94
N ASN A 41 15.44 -5.81 -34.45
CA ASN A 41 16.33 -6.97 -34.52
C ASN A 41 17.42 -7.00 -33.45
N ILE A 42 17.38 -6.08 -32.49
CA ILE A 42 18.35 -6.00 -31.39
C ILE A 42 17.64 -6.31 -30.07
N ILE A 43 18.12 -7.33 -29.36
CA ILE A 43 17.67 -7.65 -28.02
C ILE A 43 18.16 -6.60 -27.02
N PRO A 44 17.31 -6.09 -26.12
CA PRO A 44 17.73 -5.10 -25.13
C PRO A 44 18.64 -5.72 -24.07
N GLY A 45 19.78 -5.08 -23.83
CA GLY A 45 20.73 -5.47 -22.78
C GLY A 45 20.43 -4.85 -21.42
N LYS A 46 19.47 -3.90 -21.36
CA LYS A 46 19.04 -3.20 -20.16
C LYS A 46 17.53 -3.05 -20.13
N ALA A 47 16.96 -3.18 -18.95
CA ALA A 47 15.56 -2.90 -18.69
C ALA A 47 15.38 -2.18 -17.38
N THR A 48 14.25 -1.50 -17.21
CA THR A 48 13.83 -0.90 -15.94
C THR A 48 12.40 -1.31 -15.62
N PHE A 49 12.09 -1.38 -14.33
CA PHE A 49 10.75 -1.68 -13.87
C PHE A 49 10.39 -0.84 -12.64
N SER A 50 9.10 -0.71 -12.39
CA SER A 50 8.57 -0.21 -11.13
C SER A 50 7.52 -1.19 -10.63
N MET A 51 7.34 -1.23 -9.33
CA MET A 51 6.35 -2.09 -8.69
C MET A 51 5.66 -1.36 -7.55
N ASP A 52 4.42 -1.76 -7.29
CA ASP A 52 3.63 -1.36 -6.14
C ASP A 52 3.46 -2.56 -5.22
N VAL A 53 3.78 -2.38 -3.94
CA VAL A 53 3.72 -3.42 -2.91
C VAL A 53 2.86 -2.91 -1.77
N ARG A 54 1.81 -3.65 -1.44
CA ARG A 54 0.85 -3.26 -0.40
C ARG A 54 0.53 -4.42 0.52
N ALA A 55 0.34 -4.11 1.78
CA ALA A 55 -0.31 -4.98 2.75
C ALA A 55 -0.93 -4.14 3.87
N GLN A 56 -1.88 -4.72 4.61
CA GLN A 56 -2.53 -4.01 5.72
C GLN A 56 -1.67 -3.95 6.97
N LYS A 57 -0.78 -4.93 7.15
CA LYS A 57 0.09 -5.03 8.33
C LYS A 57 1.53 -4.76 7.95
N ASN A 58 2.25 -4.03 8.79
CA ASN A 58 3.66 -3.69 8.58
C ASN A 58 4.57 -4.92 8.52
N GLU A 59 4.30 -5.96 9.31
CA GLU A 59 5.04 -7.22 9.27
C GLU A 59 4.84 -7.95 7.94
N VAL A 60 3.64 -7.92 7.37
CA VAL A 60 3.33 -8.56 6.08
C VAL A 60 4.04 -7.84 4.93
N VAL A 61 4.10 -6.48 4.97
CA VAL A 61 4.90 -5.70 4.01
C VAL A 61 6.36 -6.13 4.08
N ARG A 62 6.94 -6.20 5.28
CA ARG A 62 8.35 -6.60 5.45
C ARG A 62 8.61 -8.02 4.94
N GLU A 63 7.73 -8.96 5.26
CA GLU A 63 7.84 -10.34 4.76
C GLU A 63 7.76 -10.37 3.23
N LEU A 64 6.81 -9.66 2.64
CA LEU A 64 6.61 -9.59 1.20
C LEU A 64 7.85 -8.99 0.50
N GLN A 65 8.42 -7.91 1.03
CA GLN A 65 9.65 -7.32 0.55
C GLN A 65 10.82 -8.31 0.59
N GLN A 66 11.03 -9.00 1.71
CA GLN A 66 12.09 -10.00 1.84
C GLN A 66 11.95 -11.14 0.83
N ARG A 67 10.74 -11.62 0.58
CA ARG A 67 10.46 -12.67 -0.42
C ARG A 67 10.76 -12.19 -1.84
N ILE A 68 10.38 -10.96 -2.15
CA ILE A 68 10.67 -10.30 -3.46
C ILE A 68 12.17 -10.17 -3.66
N GLU A 69 12.90 -9.64 -2.68
CA GLU A 69 14.35 -9.48 -2.73
C GLU A 69 15.07 -10.81 -2.91
N LYS A 70 14.64 -11.84 -2.19
CA LYS A 70 15.15 -13.21 -2.37
C LYS A 70 14.89 -13.71 -3.79
N GLY A 71 13.71 -13.43 -4.34
CA GLY A 71 13.36 -13.75 -5.72
C GLY A 71 14.27 -13.04 -6.73
N PHE A 72 14.53 -11.74 -6.57
CA PHE A 72 15.44 -10.99 -7.42
C PHE A 72 16.87 -11.56 -7.40
N ASN A 73 17.36 -11.91 -6.22
CA ASN A 73 18.67 -12.54 -6.08
C ASN A 73 18.75 -13.88 -6.83
N HIS A 74 17.72 -14.72 -6.76
CA HIS A 74 17.67 -15.99 -7.48
C HIS A 74 17.59 -15.78 -9.00
N LEU A 75 16.76 -14.84 -9.47
CA LEU A 75 16.66 -14.52 -10.89
C LEU A 75 17.95 -13.91 -11.42
N SER A 76 18.61 -13.05 -10.64
CA SER A 76 19.94 -12.50 -10.99
C SER A 76 20.95 -13.61 -11.24
N GLN A 77 21.00 -14.62 -10.36
CA GLN A 77 21.88 -15.79 -10.51
C GLN A 77 21.47 -16.67 -11.71
N MET A 78 20.16 -16.96 -11.84
CA MET A 78 19.63 -17.82 -12.90
C MET A 78 19.91 -17.27 -14.31
N PHE A 79 19.73 -15.96 -14.50
CA PHE A 79 19.94 -15.29 -15.79
C PHE A 79 21.36 -14.76 -15.96
N ASP A 80 22.18 -14.84 -14.91
CA ASP A 80 23.52 -14.24 -14.86
C ASP A 80 23.50 -12.75 -15.27
N VAL A 81 22.65 -11.98 -14.59
CA VAL A 81 22.45 -10.53 -14.77
C VAL A 81 22.51 -9.81 -13.42
N ASP A 82 22.69 -8.49 -13.46
CA ASP A 82 22.63 -7.63 -12.29
C ASP A 82 21.24 -7.02 -12.18
N ILE A 83 20.47 -7.41 -11.15
CA ILE A 83 19.17 -6.83 -10.79
C ILE A 83 19.40 -5.93 -9.59
N ARG A 84 19.11 -4.62 -9.74
CA ARG A 84 19.18 -3.63 -8.66
C ARG A 84 17.81 -3.08 -8.40
N TRP A 85 17.52 -2.81 -7.15
CA TRP A 85 16.24 -2.23 -6.71
C TRP A 85 16.45 -1.28 -5.54
N ASP A 86 15.53 -0.34 -5.40
CA ASP A 86 15.41 0.55 -4.26
C ASP A 86 13.94 0.62 -3.85
N TRP A 87 13.70 0.64 -2.55
CA TRP A 87 12.38 0.93 -1.98
C TRP A 87 12.28 2.44 -1.76
N LEU A 88 11.55 3.13 -2.65
CA LEU A 88 11.56 4.60 -2.71
C LEU A 88 10.61 5.20 -1.67
N ASP A 89 9.31 4.95 -1.80
CA ASP A 89 8.28 5.48 -0.92
C ASP A 89 7.67 4.36 -0.09
N SER A 90 7.59 4.55 1.21
CA SER A 90 6.98 3.58 2.11
C SER A 90 6.10 4.31 3.12
N THR A 91 4.81 3.97 3.13
CA THR A 91 3.86 4.46 4.13
C THR A 91 3.50 3.29 5.04
N PRO A 92 3.56 3.45 6.37
CA PRO A 92 3.23 2.37 7.29
C PRO A 92 1.74 2.02 7.24
N GLY A 93 1.42 0.76 7.51
CA GLY A 93 0.06 0.33 7.81
C GLY A 93 -0.46 0.96 9.10
N ALA A 94 -1.77 0.97 9.26
CA ALA A 94 -2.43 1.52 10.43
C ALA A 94 -2.13 0.68 11.69
N GLU A 95 -1.43 1.27 12.65
CA GLU A 95 -1.25 0.72 13.99
C GLU A 95 -2.16 1.49 14.94
N VAL A 96 -3.41 1.02 15.06
CA VAL A 96 -4.46 1.67 15.84
C VAL A 96 -4.35 1.26 17.30
N SER A 97 -4.34 2.24 18.23
CA SER A 97 -4.46 2.00 19.66
C SER A 97 -5.91 1.68 20.02
N GLU A 98 -6.14 0.52 20.65
CA GLU A 98 -7.47 0.13 21.14
C GLU A 98 -8.03 1.15 22.13
N GLU A 99 -7.18 1.73 22.98
CA GLU A 99 -7.58 2.75 23.96
C GLU A 99 -8.03 4.04 23.25
N ALA A 100 -7.28 4.51 22.27
CA ALA A 100 -7.64 5.69 21.48
C ALA A 100 -8.90 5.43 20.63
N ALA A 101 -9.03 4.25 20.05
CA ALA A 101 -10.21 3.85 19.30
C ALA A 101 -11.46 3.82 20.19
N LYS A 102 -11.34 3.32 21.44
CA LYS A 102 -12.44 3.29 22.38
C LYS A 102 -12.90 4.68 22.81
N ILE A 103 -11.97 5.60 23.03
CA ILE A 103 -12.28 7.01 23.31
C ILE A 103 -13.04 7.62 22.15
N ALA A 104 -12.54 7.44 20.91
CA ALA A 104 -13.20 7.94 19.70
C ALA A 104 -14.63 7.39 19.55
N GLU A 105 -14.81 6.08 19.77
CA GLU A 105 -16.11 5.41 19.74
C GLU A 105 -17.10 6.03 20.73
N LEU A 106 -16.67 6.24 21.98
CA LEU A 106 -17.49 6.87 23.02
C LEU A 106 -17.83 8.32 22.68
N SER A 107 -16.89 9.09 22.13
CA SER A 107 -17.12 10.46 21.68
C SER A 107 -18.17 10.53 20.57
N ILE A 108 -18.10 9.63 19.59
CA ILE A 108 -19.10 9.55 18.50
C ILE A 108 -20.49 9.25 19.09
N ILE A 109 -20.58 8.29 19.99
CA ILE A 109 -21.85 7.91 20.61
C ILE A 109 -22.44 9.07 21.44
N GLU A 110 -21.60 9.78 22.19
CA GLU A 110 -22.04 10.91 23.03
C GLU A 110 -22.49 12.10 22.15
N ALA A 111 -21.74 12.43 21.12
CA ALA A 111 -22.03 13.58 20.26
C ALA A 111 -23.19 13.33 19.27
N CYS A 112 -23.27 12.14 18.70
CA CYS A 112 -24.17 11.86 17.57
C CYS A 112 -25.17 10.74 17.83
N GLY A 113 -24.92 9.87 18.80
CA GLY A 113 -25.72 8.68 19.08
C GLY A 113 -25.18 7.40 18.46
N MET A 114 -25.62 6.25 18.96
CA MET A 114 -25.16 4.92 18.56
C MET A 114 -25.38 4.62 17.06
N ASP A 115 -26.44 5.16 16.47
CA ASP A 115 -26.78 4.92 15.07
C ASP A 115 -25.78 5.56 14.08
N TYR A 116 -24.97 6.48 14.56
CA TYR A 116 -23.90 7.13 13.77
C TYR A 116 -22.55 6.42 13.87
N LEU A 117 -22.43 5.45 14.76
CA LEU A 117 -21.20 4.66 14.87
C LEU A 117 -21.15 3.59 13.78
N ALA A 118 -20.38 3.85 12.74
CA ALA A 118 -20.11 2.87 11.69
C ALA A 118 -19.03 1.86 12.12
N PRO A 119 -19.02 0.63 11.57
CA PRO A 119 -17.93 -0.30 11.75
C PRO A 119 -16.58 0.31 11.29
N ALA A 120 -15.49 -0.15 11.92
CA ALA A 120 -14.14 0.27 11.51
C ALA A 120 -13.91 0.03 10.02
N VAL A 121 -13.42 1.06 9.33
CA VAL A 121 -13.18 0.99 7.89
C VAL A 121 -11.78 0.42 7.64
N VAL A 122 -11.71 -0.62 6.83
CA VAL A 122 -10.47 -1.15 6.28
C VAL A 122 -10.36 -0.67 4.84
N THR A 123 -9.35 0.14 4.54
CA THR A 123 -9.13 0.72 3.22
C THR A 123 -7.77 0.30 2.65
N PRO A 124 -7.65 0.08 1.32
CA PRO A 124 -6.37 -0.12 0.67
C PRO A 124 -5.60 1.20 0.46
N GLY A 125 -6.19 2.34 0.81
CA GLY A 125 -5.52 3.63 0.80
C GLY A 125 -4.40 3.67 1.84
N SER A 126 -3.33 4.41 1.55
CA SER A 126 -2.26 4.70 2.50
C SER A 126 -2.36 6.13 2.98
N ASP A 127 -1.98 6.35 4.23
CA ASP A 127 -1.94 7.66 4.87
C ASP A 127 -0.67 7.78 5.70
N ASP A 128 -0.09 8.96 5.75
CA ASP A 128 1.15 9.21 6.48
C ASP A 128 0.95 9.43 7.98
N PHE A 129 -0.29 9.58 8.44
CA PHE A 129 -0.64 9.72 9.86
C PHE A 129 -0.01 8.62 10.74
N HIS A 130 0.02 7.38 10.26
CA HIS A 130 0.53 6.25 11.03
C HIS A 130 2.06 6.23 11.18
N PHE A 131 2.78 7.18 10.58
CA PHE A 131 4.17 7.43 10.97
C PHE A 131 4.30 7.88 12.44
N TYR A 132 3.29 8.55 13.00
CA TYR A 132 3.31 8.94 14.41
C TYR A 132 3.41 7.72 15.32
N THR A 133 2.55 6.71 15.15
CA THR A 133 2.55 5.49 15.96
C THR A 133 3.77 4.61 15.70
N THR A 134 4.23 4.55 14.45
CA THR A 134 5.43 3.79 14.08
C THR A 134 6.72 4.40 14.63
N LYS A 135 6.81 5.73 14.65
CA LYS A 135 8.00 6.45 15.16
C LYS A 135 8.00 6.65 16.67
N GLN A 136 6.82 6.66 17.28
CA GLN A 136 6.60 6.82 18.71
C GLN A 136 5.65 5.71 19.21
N PRO A 137 6.17 4.51 19.50
CA PRO A 137 5.34 3.35 19.86
C PRO A 137 4.48 3.54 21.12
N ASP A 138 4.85 4.48 21.99
CA ASP A 138 4.07 4.82 23.19
C ASP A 138 2.91 5.76 22.90
N LEU A 139 2.83 6.33 21.69
CA LEU A 139 1.75 7.23 21.29
C LEU A 139 0.48 6.42 21.01
N LYS A 140 -0.59 6.76 21.72
CA LYS A 140 -1.92 6.19 21.53
C LYS A 140 -2.69 7.03 20.52
N ALA A 141 -2.92 6.48 19.33
CA ALA A 141 -3.58 7.21 18.25
C ALA A 141 -4.54 6.33 17.45
N THR A 142 -5.53 6.98 16.86
CA THR A 142 -6.48 6.42 15.90
C THR A 142 -6.91 7.50 14.93
N MET A 143 -7.51 7.12 13.82
CA MET A 143 -8.16 8.03 12.88
C MET A 143 -9.67 7.86 12.96
N ILE A 144 -10.39 8.99 12.92
CA ILE A 144 -11.85 9.01 12.83
C ILE A 144 -12.22 9.38 11.40
N GLY A 145 -12.98 8.52 10.74
CA GLY A 145 -13.59 8.80 9.44
C GLY A 145 -14.95 9.44 9.61
N ILE A 146 -15.19 10.54 8.89
CA ILE A 146 -16.49 11.21 8.88
C ILE A 146 -17.17 10.95 7.54
N GLY A 147 -18.37 10.34 7.58
CA GLY A 147 -19.21 10.16 6.41
C GLY A 147 -19.70 11.52 5.92
N ALA A 148 -19.41 11.86 4.68
CA ALA A 148 -19.71 13.16 4.10
C ALA A 148 -20.25 13.09 2.67
N ASP A 149 -20.88 11.98 2.28
CA ASP A 149 -21.50 11.75 0.95
C ASP A 149 -20.58 12.15 -0.22
N LEU A 150 -19.30 11.82 -0.08
CA LEU A 150 -18.27 12.20 -1.06
C LEU A 150 -18.54 11.60 -2.43
N ALA A 151 -18.69 12.46 -3.44
CA ALA A 151 -18.98 12.05 -4.82
C ALA A 151 -18.25 12.96 -5.83
N PRO A 152 -17.86 12.46 -7.00
CA PRO A 152 -17.92 11.08 -7.51
C PRO A 152 -16.90 10.13 -6.84
N GLY A 153 -15.87 10.62 -6.17
CA GLY A 153 -14.86 9.85 -5.45
C GLY A 153 -13.59 10.64 -5.21
N LEU A 154 -12.68 10.08 -4.40
CA LEU A 154 -11.39 10.68 -4.10
C LEU A 154 -10.58 10.97 -5.36
N HIS A 155 -9.86 12.10 -5.38
CA HIS A 155 -9.01 12.57 -6.48
C HIS A 155 -9.74 12.91 -7.78
N HIS A 156 -11.08 12.85 -7.83
CA HIS A 156 -11.81 13.27 -9.01
C HIS A 156 -11.83 14.80 -9.10
N PRO A 157 -11.65 15.44 -10.30
CA PRO A 157 -11.61 16.91 -10.44
C PRO A 157 -12.90 17.62 -10.00
N LYS A 158 -14.04 16.90 -10.00
CA LYS A 158 -15.35 17.41 -9.57
C LYS A 158 -15.76 16.86 -8.20
N MET A 159 -14.79 16.39 -7.41
CA MET A 159 -15.07 15.87 -6.08
C MET A 159 -15.76 16.95 -5.23
N ALA A 160 -16.85 16.55 -4.59
CA ALA A 160 -17.57 17.36 -3.61
C ALA A 160 -18.01 16.48 -2.44
N PHE A 161 -18.26 17.09 -1.30
CA PHE A 161 -18.76 16.43 -0.12
C PHE A 161 -19.81 17.28 0.58
N ASN A 162 -20.61 16.68 1.43
CA ASN A 162 -21.60 17.37 2.24
C ASN A 162 -20.91 18.17 3.35
N LYS A 163 -20.99 19.50 3.26
CA LYS A 163 -20.33 20.40 4.22
C LYS A 163 -20.95 20.39 5.61
N GLU A 164 -22.20 19.94 5.77
CA GLU A 164 -22.84 19.77 7.08
C GLU A 164 -22.11 18.75 7.95
N ALA A 165 -21.40 17.79 7.33
CA ALA A 165 -20.54 16.83 8.02
C ALA A 165 -19.39 17.46 8.81
N LEU A 166 -18.99 18.69 8.47
CA LEU A 166 -17.95 19.43 9.19
C LEU A 166 -18.36 19.71 10.64
N GLN A 167 -19.65 20.02 10.88
CA GLN A 167 -20.14 20.24 12.24
C GLN A 167 -20.08 18.97 13.07
N ILE A 168 -20.40 17.81 12.48
CA ILE A 168 -20.28 16.51 13.14
C ILE A 168 -18.82 16.27 13.59
N GLY A 169 -17.87 16.59 12.71
CA GLY A 169 -16.44 16.45 13.03
C GLY A 169 -15.93 17.40 14.12
N VAL A 170 -16.65 18.51 14.36
CA VAL A 170 -16.32 19.44 15.46
C VAL A 170 -16.93 18.94 16.78
N ASP A 171 -18.10 18.31 16.72
CA ASP A 171 -18.85 17.87 17.90
C ASP A 171 -18.28 16.57 18.51
N VAL A 172 -17.62 15.74 17.70
CA VAL A 172 -16.91 14.50 18.08
C VAL A 172 -15.51 14.79 18.61
#